data_9781c419e8c994029a21b5eb02546acd
#
_entry.id   9781c419e8c994029a21b5eb02546acd
#
_cell.length_a   1.000
_cell.length_b   1.000
_cell.length_c   1.000
_cell.angle_alpha   90.00
_cell.angle_beta   90.00
_cell.angle_gamma   90.00
#
_symmetry.space_group_name_H-M   'P 1'
#
loop_
_entity.id
_entity.type
_entity.pdbx_description
1 polymer ?
#
loop_
_entity_poly.entity_id
_entity_poly.type
_entity_poly.pdbx_seq_one_letter_code
_entity_poly.pdbx_strand_id
1 'polypeptide(L)'
;VTTSGTGGLDAVLIVAVVVASIALMLAWLKDRRILGDLPLSAVVLWLVVAGPSILQALMPGLLDMFRRDPTLIRDGQWWRILTSVFVQDGGLAGTVANLLTLAVVAPPAFRLWGAARGWALFLLGQLLFGLLTTAVFPSTGAGNSGATLALAAAAAGIGVLVRPRMPEIVLTVVIVVGGATLVTVDDAHGFAVLSGALLGAALVTLFPPHSMDARRAGESLRPSAL
;
A
#
# COMPACT_ATOMS: atom_id res chain seq x y z
N VAL A 1 -16.55 4.44 16.25
CA VAL A 1 -16.47 5.63 15.40
C VAL A 1 -16.29 5.10 13.98
N THR A 2 -17.34 5.20 13.19
CA THR A 2 -17.23 5.03 11.74
C THR A 2 -16.33 6.16 11.25
N THR A 3 -15.34 5.85 10.45
CA THR A 3 -14.45 6.81 9.77
C THR A 3 -15.28 7.63 8.77
N SER A 4 -16.13 8.52 9.28
CA SER A 4 -16.70 9.60 8.50
C SER A 4 -15.63 10.69 8.48
N GLY A 5 -14.64 10.51 7.63
CA GLY A 5 -13.73 11.58 7.26
C GLY A 5 -14.51 12.79 6.77
N THR A 6 -13.88 13.94 6.76
CA THR A 6 -14.40 15.23 6.31
C THR A 6 -14.81 15.20 4.82
N GLY A 7 -15.77 14.35 4.50
CA GLY A 7 -16.56 14.17 3.28
C GLY A 7 -15.94 14.64 1.97
N GLY A 8 -14.82 14.06 1.54
CA GLY A 8 -14.23 14.33 0.24
C GLY A 8 -12.74 14.65 0.27
N LEU A 9 -12.22 15.30 1.32
CA LEU A 9 -10.79 15.65 1.39
C LEU A 9 -9.91 14.38 1.55
N ASP A 10 -10.32 13.48 2.43
CA ASP A 10 -9.68 12.19 2.64
C ASP A 10 -9.61 11.35 1.35
N ALA A 11 -10.71 11.27 0.62
CA ALA A 11 -10.74 10.58 -0.67
C ALA A 11 -9.79 11.22 -1.71
N VAL A 12 -9.75 12.56 -1.77
CA VAL A 12 -8.82 13.28 -2.66
C VAL A 12 -7.37 13.02 -2.27
N LEU A 13 -7.06 13.04 -0.97
CA LEU A 13 -5.70 12.76 -0.47
C LEU A 13 -5.28 11.31 -0.76
N ILE A 14 -6.16 10.33 -0.55
CA ILE A 14 -5.91 8.93 -0.87
C ILE A 14 -5.62 8.76 -2.37
N VAL A 15 -6.45 9.36 -3.23
CA VAL A 15 -6.23 9.32 -4.68
C VAL A 15 -4.91 9.97 -5.06
N ALA A 16 -4.57 11.13 -4.49
CA ALA A 16 -3.31 11.81 -4.75
C ALA A 16 -2.10 10.94 -4.35
N VAL A 17 -2.15 10.30 -3.17
CA VAL A 17 -1.12 9.37 -2.71
C VAL A 17 -0.97 8.18 -3.65
N VAL A 18 -2.08 7.55 -4.07
CA VAL A 18 -2.06 6.41 -4.99
C VAL A 18 -1.48 6.80 -6.34
N VAL A 19 -1.93 7.91 -6.91
CA VAL A 19 -1.44 8.42 -8.21
C VAL A 19 0.05 8.75 -8.13
N ALA A 20 0.48 9.48 -7.10
CA ALA A 20 1.89 9.81 -6.89
C ALA A 20 2.76 8.55 -6.73
N SER A 21 2.28 7.55 -5.98
CA SER A 21 2.97 6.28 -5.78
C SER A 21 3.11 5.49 -7.09
N ILE A 22 2.04 5.38 -7.87
CA ILE A 22 2.07 4.72 -9.18
C ILE A 22 3.02 5.46 -10.13
N ALA A 23 2.92 6.79 -10.21
CA ALA A 23 3.79 7.60 -11.05
C ALA A 23 5.27 7.38 -10.69
N LEU A 24 5.58 7.34 -9.40
CA LEU A 24 6.93 7.09 -8.90
C LEU A 24 7.41 5.67 -9.26
N MET A 25 6.57 4.64 -9.08
CA MET A 25 6.91 3.27 -9.51
C MET A 25 7.19 3.20 -11.01
N LEU A 26 6.32 3.80 -11.84
CA LEU A 26 6.45 3.78 -13.29
C LEU A 26 7.68 4.55 -13.78
N ALA A 27 8.12 5.59 -13.07
CA ALA A 27 9.36 6.30 -13.39
C ALA A 27 10.60 5.40 -13.29
N TRP A 28 10.56 4.36 -12.47
CA TRP A 28 11.65 3.41 -12.26
C TRP A 28 11.54 2.12 -13.10
N LEU A 29 10.38 1.85 -13.70
CA LEU A 29 10.18 0.69 -14.55
C LEU A 29 10.56 0.97 -16.01
N LYS A 30 11.11 -0.04 -16.71
CA LYS A 30 11.37 0.02 -18.16
C LYS A 30 10.07 0.14 -18.95
N ASP A 31 9.10 -0.69 -18.63
CA ASP A 31 7.74 -0.60 -19.15
C ASP A 31 6.89 0.26 -18.20
N ARG A 32 6.49 1.42 -18.69
CA ARG A 32 5.73 2.41 -17.92
C ARG A 32 4.20 2.20 -17.97
N ARG A 33 3.73 1.09 -18.52
CA ARG A 33 2.30 0.75 -18.49
C ARG A 33 1.91 0.19 -17.12
N ILE A 34 0.80 0.65 -16.56
CA ILE A 34 0.27 0.17 -15.26
C ILE A 34 0.03 -1.35 -15.34
N LEU A 35 -0.70 -1.78 -16.37
CA LEU A 35 -1.03 -3.19 -16.63
C LEU A 35 -0.11 -3.80 -17.70
N GLY A 36 1.18 -3.43 -17.72
CA GLY A 36 2.18 -4.07 -18.56
C GLY A 36 2.27 -5.58 -18.30
N ASP A 37 3.44 -6.17 -18.37
CA ASP A 37 3.60 -7.57 -17.98
C ASP A 37 3.07 -7.80 -16.57
N LEU A 38 1.94 -8.52 -16.45
CA LEU A 38 1.27 -8.78 -15.18
C LEU A 38 2.03 -9.86 -14.40
N PRO A 39 2.70 -9.52 -13.28
CA PRO A 39 3.36 -10.55 -12.48
C PRO A 39 2.33 -11.52 -11.92
N LEU A 40 2.57 -12.83 -12.04
CA LEU A 40 1.69 -13.85 -11.46
C LEU A 40 1.45 -13.61 -9.96
N SER A 41 2.47 -13.16 -9.24
CA SER A 41 2.36 -12.82 -7.82
C SER A 41 1.38 -11.68 -7.51
N ALA A 42 1.24 -10.68 -8.41
CA ALA A 42 0.25 -9.63 -8.26
C ALA A 42 -1.17 -10.15 -8.52
N VAL A 43 -1.33 -11.03 -9.52
CA VAL A 43 -2.61 -11.69 -9.83
C VAL A 43 -3.02 -12.58 -8.65
N VAL A 44 -2.10 -13.38 -8.12
CA VAL A 44 -2.36 -14.25 -6.95
C VAL A 44 -2.76 -13.40 -5.74
N LEU A 45 -2.04 -12.30 -5.45
CA LEU A 45 -2.42 -11.40 -4.36
C LEU A 45 -3.85 -10.89 -4.54
N TRP A 46 -4.18 -10.42 -5.75
CA TRP A 46 -5.52 -9.90 -6.01
C TRP A 46 -6.60 -10.98 -5.81
N LEU A 47 -6.39 -12.20 -6.33
CA LEU A 47 -7.32 -13.32 -6.16
C LEU A 47 -7.49 -13.74 -4.69
N VAL A 48 -6.40 -13.78 -3.92
CA VAL A 48 -6.40 -14.12 -2.48
C VAL A 48 -7.22 -13.11 -1.67
N VAL A 49 -7.20 -11.84 -2.05
CA VAL A 49 -8.00 -10.79 -1.39
C VAL A 49 -9.43 -10.76 -1.94
N ALA A 50 -9.60 -10.80 -3.26
CA ALA A 50 -10.90 -10.68 -3.91
C ALA A 50 -11.81 -11.88 -3.64
N GLY A 51 -11.27 -13.11 -3.60
CA GLY A 51 -12.05 -14.31 -3.35
C GLY A 51 -12.90 -14.24 -2.07
N PRO A 52 -12.28 -14.07 -0.89
CA PRO A 52 -13.03 -13.91 0.36
C PRO A 52 -13.91 -12.65 0.39
N SER A 53 -13.46 -11.54 -0.20
CA SER A 53 -14.26 -10.30 -0.30
C SER A 53 -15.55 -10.49 -1.11
N ILE A 54 -15.50 -11.29 -2.16
CA ILE A 54 -16.68 -11.65 -2.96
C ILE A 54 -17.54 -12.67 -2.21
N LEU A 55 -16.92 -13.68 -1.59
CA LEU A 55 -17.63 -14.68 -0.79
C LEU A 55 -18.42 -14.04 0.37
N GLN A 56 -17.94 -12.95 0.93
CA GLN A 56 -18.64 -12.16 1.94
C GLN A 56 -20.05 -11.72 1.48
N ALA A 57 -20.27 -11.48 0.17
CA ALA A 57 -21.58 -11.12 -0.35
C ALA A 57 -22.59 -12.26 -0.20
N LEU A 58 -22.14 -13.52 -0.20
CA LEU A 58 -22.95 -14.72 -0.01
C LEU A 58 -23.01 -15.14 1.48
N MET A 59 -22.00 -14.75 2.26
CA MET A 59 -21.82 -15.13 3.67
C MET A 59 -21.52 -13.88 4.52
N PRO A 60 -22.52 -13.02 4.82
CA PRO A 60 -22.30 -11.74 5.54
C PRO A 60 -21.60 -11.90 6.89
N GLY A 61 -21.75 -13.03 7.58
CA GLY A 61 -21.08 -13.32 8.84
C GLY A 61 -19.54 -13.36 8.77
N LEU A 62 -18.95 -13.46 7.56
CA LEU A 62 -17.50 -13.35 7.39
C LEU A 62 -16.97 -11.99 7.80
N LEU A 63 -17.73 -10.91 7.60
CA LEU A 63 -17.33 -9.59 8.04
C LEU A 63 -17.16 -9.54 9.56
N ASP A 64 -18.14 -10.03 10.31
CA ASP A 64 -18.08 -10.03 11.77
C ASP A 64 -16.97 -10.94 12.32
N MET A 65 -16.67 -12.04 11.61
CA MET A 65 -15.62 -12.97 11.99
C MET A 65 -14.22 -12.38 11.81
N PHE A 66 -13.99 -11.61 10.75
CA PHE A 66 -12.64 -11.23 10.31
C PHE A 66 -12.33 -9.74 10.43
N ARG A 67 -13.32 -8.85 10.57
CA ARG A 67 -13.05 -7.42 10.70
C ARG A 67 -12.18 -7.12 11.92
N ARG A 68 -11.31 -6.15 11.81
CA ARG A 68 -10.53 -5.63 12.93
C ARG A 68 -11.48 -4.98 13.95
N ASP A 69 -11.36 -5.43 15.19
CA ASP A 69 -12.06 -4.89 16.35
C ASP A 69 -11.05 -4.81 17.50
N PRO A 70 -10.68 -3.58 17.94
CA PRO A 70 -9.69 -3.41 19.00
C PRO A 70 -10.05 -4.09 20.32
N THR A 71 -11.32 -4.21 20.66
CA THR A 71 -11.77 -4.89 21.89
C THR A 71 -11.54 -6.38 21.77
N LEU A 72 -12.04 -7.00 20.70
CA LEU A 72 -11.87 -8.44 20.47
C LEU A 72 -10.39 -8.84 20.30
N ILE A 73 -9.56 -7.94 19.71
CA ILE A 73 -8.11 -8.19 19.61
C ILE A 73 -7.46 -8.20 20.99
N ARG A 74 -7.83 -7.30 21.91
CA ARG A 74 -7.36 -7.30 23.29
C ARG A 74 -7.83 -8.54 24.06
N ASP A 75 -8.99 -9.07 23.73
CA ASP A 75 -9.55 -10.31 24.26
C ASP A 75 -8.92 -11.58 23.63
N GLY A 76 -7.83 -11.44 22.87
CA GLY A 76 -7.03 -12.54 22.34
C GLY A 76 -7.33 -12.93 20.88
N GLN A 77 -8.20 -12.22 20.15
CA GLN A 77 -8.50 -12.54 18.74
C GLN A 77 -7.51 -11.86 17.78
N TRP A 78 -6.22 -12.14 17.96
CA TRP A 78 -5.11 -11.51 17.22
C TRP A 78 -5.16 -11.67 15.72
N TRP A 79 -5.74 -12.77 15.22
CA TRP A 79 -5.86 -13.01 13.77
C TRP A 79 -6.57 -11.87 13.04
N ARG A 80 -7.47 -11.12 13.71
CA ARG A 80 -8.23 -10.00 13.14
C ARG A 80 -7.34 -8.87 12.62
N ILE A 81 -6.12 -8.73 13.12
CA ILE A 81 -5.14 -7.76 12.63
C ILE A 81 -4.79 -8.06 11.16
N LEU A 82 -4.62 -9.34 10.82
CA LEU A 82 -4.27 -9.75 9.46
C LEU A 82 -5.49 -10.12 8.62
N THR A 83 -6.49 -10.78 9.20
CA THR A 83 -7.62 -11.30 8.43
C THR A 83 -8.61 -10.22 7.96
N SER A 84 -8.59 -9.05 8.59
CA SER A 84 -9.42 -7.92 8.16
C SER A 84 -9.15 -7.44 6.72
N VAL A 85 -8.02 -7.84 6.12
CA VAL A 85 -7.68 -7.57 4.72
C VAL A 85 -8.55 -8.34 3.73
N PHE A 86 -9.16 -9.43 4.15
CA PHE A 86 -9.93 -10.34 3.29
C PHE A 86 -11.42 -10.02 3.21
N VAL A 87 -11.92 -9.13 4.07
CA VAL A 87 -13.32 -8.70 4.12
C VAL A 87 -13.40 -7.18 3.98
N GLN A 88 -14.57 -6.66 3.56
CA GLN A 88 -14.74 -5.24 3.23
C GLN A 88 -15.95 -4.67 3.98
N ASP A 89 -15.81 -3.56 4.68
CA ASP A 89 -16.90 -2.92 5.43
C ASP A 89 -17.54 -1.70 4.74
N GLY A 90 -16.98 -1.26 3.61
CA GLY A 90 -17.51 -0.14 2.82
C GLY A 90 -18.68 -0.48 1.90
N GLY A 91 -19.37 -1.63 2.08
CA GLY A 91 -20.40 -2.10 1.18
C GLY A 91 -19.86 -2.38 -0.23
N LEU A 92 -20.76 -2.43 -1.22
CA LEU A 92 -20.38 -2.73 -2.61
C LEU A 92 -19.40 -1.68 -3.18
N ALA A 93 -19.68 -0.40 -2.96
CA ALA A 93 -18.84 0.68 -3.49
C ALA A 93 -17.42 0.65 -2.89
N GLY A 94 -17.30 0.45 -1.58
CA GLY A 94 -16.01 0.32 -0.91
C GLY A 94 -15.26 -0.94 -1.34
N THR A 95 -15.96 -2.07 -1.50
CA THR A 95 -15.38 -3.31 -2.03
C THR A 95 -14.80 -3.12 -3.42
N VAL A 96 -15.58 -2.54 -4.33
CA VAL A 96 -15.13 -2.27 -5.71
C VAL A 96 -13.94 -1.31 -5.72
N ALA A 97 -14.02 -0.20 -4.97
CA ALA A 97 -12.94 0.78 -4.89
C ALA A 97 -11.63 0.14 -4.37
N ASN A 98 -11.71 -0.64 -3.29
CA ASN A 98 -10.56 -1.31 -2.70
C ASN A 98 -9.93 -2.34 -3.64
N LEU A 99 -10.74 -3.19 -4.29
CA LEU A 99 -10.24 -4.20 -5.23
C LEU A 99 -9.67 -3.57 -6.50
N LEU A 100 -10.27 -2.50 -7.02
CA LEU A 100 -9.73 -1.75 -8.16
C LEU A 100 -8.40 -1.06 -7.79
N THR A 101 -8.32 -0.44 -6.62
CA THR A 101 -7.06 0.17 -6.16
C THR A 101 -5.95 -0.87 -6.05
N LEU A 102 -6.23 -2.05 -5.48
CA LEU A 102 -5.28 -3.14 -5.44
C LEU A 102 -4.89 -3.61 -6.85
N ALA A 103 -5.85 -3.72 -7.77
CA ALA A 103 -5.60 -4.14 -9.16
C ALA A 103 -4.67 -3.19 -9.93
N VAL A 104 -4.69 -1.88 -9.63
CA VAL A 104 -3.80 -0.92 -10.30
C VAL A 104 -2.49 -0.70 -9.55
N VAL A 105 -2.43 -0.93 -8.25
CA VAL A 105 -1.21 -0.77 -7.42
C VAL A 105 -0.32 -2.01 -7.48
N ALA A 106 -0.89 -3.21 -7.38
CA ALA A 106 -0.10 -4.43 -7.26
C ALA A 106 0.81 -4.70 -8.48
N PRO A 107 0.38 -4.58 -9.76
CA PRO A 107 1.24 -4.88 -10.88
C PRO A 107 2.55 -4.06 -10.92
N PRO A 108 2.52 -2.71 -10.87
CA PRO A 108 3.75 -1.93 -10.86
C PRO A 108 4.58 -2.16 -9.59
N ALA A 109 3.95 -2.36 -8.43
CA ALA A 109 4.66 -2.64 -7.18
C ALA A 109 5.43 -3.96 -7.26
N PHE A 110 4.80 -5.03 -7.73
CA PHE A 110 5.46 -6.34 -7.86
C PHE A 110 6.53 -6.38 -8.96
N ARG A 111 6.38 -5.60 -10.04
CA ARG A 111 7.44 -5.42 -11.04
C ARG A 111 8.65 -4.68 -10.48
N LEU A 112 8.41 -3.72 -9.60
CA LEU A 112 9.46 -2.91 -8.99
C LEU A 112 10.20 -3.68 -7.88
N TRP A 113 9.45 -4.28 -6.95
CA TRP A 113 9.99 -4.91 -5.75
C TRP A 113 10.30 -6.40 -5.91
N GLY A 114 9.69 -7.07 -6.91
CA GLY A 114 9.69 -8.53 -7.03
C GLY A 114 8.67 -9.20 -6.09
N ALA A 115 8.43 -10.49 -6.29
CA ALA A 115 7.39 -11.23 -5.59
C ALA A 115 7.55 -11.22 -4.06
N ALA A 116 8.71 -11.65 -3.55
CA ALA A 116 8.92 -11.79 -2.10
C ALA A 116 8.78 -10.47 -1.35
N ARG A 117 9.39 -9.39 -1.87
CA ARG A 117 9.31 -8.06 -1.25
C ARG A 117 7.93 -7.44 -1.40
N GLY A 118 7.24 -7.64 -2.53
CA GLY A 118 5.87 -7.18 -2.73
C GLY A 118 4.91 -7.80 -1.72
N TRP A 119 4.99 -9.11 -1.51
CA TRP A 119 4.23 -9.79 -0.46
C TRP A 119 4.61 -9.32 0.95
N ALA A 120 5.90 -9.15 1.23
CA ALA A 120 6.37 -8.65 2.53
C ALA A 120 5.84 -7.24 2.81
N LEU A 121 5.90 -6.32 1.84
CA LEU A 121 5.36 -4.95 1.98
C LEU A 121 3.86 -4.96 2.24
N PHE A 122 3.10 -5.78 1.51
CA PHE A 122 1.66 -5.89 1.70
C PHE A 122 1.30 -6.43 3.09
N LEU A 123 1.93 -7.54 3.51
CA LEU A 123 1.63 -8.21 4.78
C LEU A 123 2.15 -7.41 5.99
N LEU A 124 3.37 -6.86 5.93
CA LEU A 124 3.90 -5.99 6.98
C LEU A 124 3.14 -4.67 7.06
N GLY A 125 2.73 -4.12 5.91
CA GLY A 125 1.86 -2.95 5.84
C GLY A 125 0.53 -3.21 6.53
N GLN A 126 -0.11 -4.35 6.27
CA GLN A 126 -1.33 -4.76 6.97
C GLN A 126 -1.11 -4.93 8.48
N LEU A 127 -0.03 -5.59 8.85
CA LEU A 127 0.30 -5.82 10.27
C LEU A 127 0.50 -4.49 11.01
N LEU A 128 1.33 -3.59 10.48
CA LEU A 128 1.58 -2.28 11.10
C LEU A 128 0.32 -1.42 11.14
N PHE A 129 -0.45 -1.36 10.05
CA PHE A 129 -1.72 -0.67 10.02
C PHE A 129 -2.68 -1.22 11.07
N GLY A 130 -2.83 -2.54 11.15
CA GLY A 130 -3.70 -3.20 12.12
C GLY A 130 -3.26 -2.96 13.57
N LEU A 131 -1.95 -2.99 13.87
CA LEU A 131 -1.42 -2.69 15.19
C LEU A 131 -1.66 -1.22 15.58
N LEU A 132 -1.34 -0.27 14.68
CA LEU A 132 -1.52 1.15 14.92
C LEU A 132 -2.99 1.51 15.12
N THR A 133 -3.89 0.93 14.32
CA THR A 133 -5.33 1.13 14.44
C THR A 133 -6.00 0.27 15.53
N THR A 134 -5.23 -0.47 16.27
CA THR A 134 -5.68 -1.15 17.50
C THR A 134 -5.16 -0.44 18.75
N ALA A 135 -3.90 -0.01 18.75
CA ALA A 135 -3.21 0.50 19.92
C ALA A 135 -3.14 2.03 20.00
N VAL A 136 -2.89 2.70 18.86
CA VAL A 136 -2.66 4.16 18.81
C VAL A 136 -3.91 4.92 18.38
N PHE A 137 -4.61 4.41 17.39
CA PHE A 137 -5.83 5.01 16.82
C PHE A 137 -6.96 3.96 16.79
N PRO A 138 -7.53 3.58 17.95
CA PRO A 138 -8.48 2.48 18.04
C PRO A 138 -9.68 2.67 17.11
N SER A 139 -9.76 1.89 16.07
CA SER A 139 -10.84 1.93 15.08
C SER A 139 -11.23 0.53 14.63
N THR A 140 -12.53 0.27 14.56
CA THR A 140 -13.08 -0.94 13.95
C THR A 140 -13.13 -0.75 12.44
N GLY A 141 -12.79 -1.79 11.68
CA GLY A 141 -12.84 -1.70 10.21
C GLY A 141 -12.35 -2.96 9.52
N ALA A 142 -12.62 -3.03 8.23
CA ALA A 142 -12.19 -4.11 7.34
C ALA A 142 -11.91 -3.58 5.94
N GLY A 143 -10.97 -4.20 5.25
CA GLY A 143 -10.58 -3.85 3.89
C GLY A 143 -9.09 -4.00 3.64
N ASN A 144 -8.74 -4.17 2.39
CA ASN A 144 -7.34 -4.25 1.96
C ASN A 144 -6.70 -2.86 1.76
N SER A 145 -7.43 -1.77 2.00
CA SER A 145 -6.95 -0.39 1.74
C SER A 145 -5.66 -0.06 2.51
N GLY A 146 -5.56 -0.43 3.79
CA GLY A 146 -4.35 -0.21 4.58
C GLY A 146 -3.12 -0.91 3.98
N ALA A 147 -3.22 -2.20 3.66
CA ALA A 147 -2.15 -2.96 3.04
C ALA A 147 -1.80 -2.44 1.63
N THR A 148 -2.81 -2.07 0.85
CA THR A 148 -2.64 -1.55 -0.50
C THR A 148 -1.94 -0.19 -0.50
N LEU A 149 -2.33 0.71 0.41
CA LEU A 149 -1.70 2.02 0.56
C LEU A 149 -0.27 1.92 1.07
N ALA A 150 0.01 0.99 2.00
CA ALA A 150 1.37 0.73 2.44
C ALA A 150 2.25 0.20 1.30
N LEU A 151 1.74 -0.76 0.50
CA LEU A 151 2.44 -1.27 -0.68
C LEU A 151 2.70 -0.16 -1.70
N ALA A 152 1.72 0.72 -1.94
CA ALA A 152 1.87 1.86 -2.85
C ALA A 152 2.93 2.85 -2.34
N ALA A 153 2.78 3.29 -1.10
CA ALA A 153 3.63 4.32 -0.48
C ALA A 153 5.08 3.85 -0.27
N ALA A 154 5.36 2.55 -0.29
CA ALA A 154 6.73 2.02 -0.24
C ALA A 154 7.61 2.57 -1.37
N ALA A 155 7.04 3.00 -2.50
CA ALA A 155 7.76 3.67 -3.58
C ALA A 155 8.48 4.95 -3.13
N ALA A 156 8.00 5.63 -2.09
CA ALA A 156 8.60 6.84 -1.54
C ALA A 156 10.07 6.63 -1.10
N GLY A 157 10.39 5.44 -0.56
CA GLY A 157 11.76 5.09 -0.19
C GLY A 157 12.73 5.14 -1.37
N ILE A 158 12.28 4.74 -2.56
CA ILE A 158 13.09 4.81 -3.78
C ILE A 158 13.29 6.26 -4.22
N GLY A 159 12.24 7.07 -4.16
CA GLY A 159 12.24 8.46 -4.65
C GLY A 159 13.25 9.36 -3.94
N VAL A 160 13.57 9.07 -2.66
CA VAL A 160 14.51 9.88 -1.87
C VAL A 160 15.89 9.25 -1.76
N LEU A 161 15.96 7.91 -1.63
CA LEU A 161 17.23 7.25 -1.27
C LEU A 161 18.05 6.80 -2.49
N VAL A 162 17.45 6.77 -3.70
CA VAL A 162 18.13 6.29 -4.90
C VAL A 162 18.20 7.38 -5.96
N ARG A 163 19.23 8.22 -5.89
CA ARG A 163 19.50 9.34 -6.83
C ARG A 163 18.24 10.19 -7.10
N PRO A 164 17.80 10.94 -6.11
CA PRO A 164 16.58 11.73 -6.18
C PRO A 164 16.70 12.80 -7.27
N ARG A 165 15.73 12.84 -8.19
CA ARG A 165 15.52 13.96 -9.12
C ARG A 165 14.32 14.77 -8.62
N MET A 166 14.20 16.01 -9.07
CA MET A 166 13.11 16.88 -8.61
C MET A 166 11.71 16.27 -8.77
N PRO A 167 11.35 15.59 -9.89
CA PRO A 167 10.03 14.96 -10.01
C PRO A 167 9.80 13.86 -8.97
N GLU A 168 10.80 13.00 -8.72
CA GLU A 168 10.71 11.91 -7.73
C GLU A 168 10.60 12.45 -6.31
N ILE A 169 11.33 13.54 -6.00
CA ILE A 169 11.24 14.24 -4.70
C ILE A 169 9.83 14.79 -4.52
N VAL A 170 9.28 15.49 -5.52
CA VAL A 170 7.92 16.05 -5.45
C VAL A 170 6.87 14.95 -5.21
N LEU A 171 6.94 13.85 -5.97
CA LEU A 171 6.03 12.72 -5.76
C LEU A 171 6.16 12.11 -4.36
N THR A 172 7.38 11.98 -3.85
CA THR A 172 7.62 11.50 -2.48
C THR A 172 7.05 12.46 -1.43
N VAL A 173 7.22 13.77 -1.62
CA VAL A 173 6.62 14.78 -0.75
C VAL A 173 5.10 14.67 -0.75
N VAL A 174 4.47 14.50 -1.92
CA VAL A 174 3.01 14.29 -2.00
C VAL A 174 2.57 13.06 -1.21
N ILE A 175 3.31 11.94 -1.31
CA ILE A 175 2.99 10.72 -0.57
C ILE A 175 3.11 10.96 0.94
N VAL A 176 4.24 11.50 1.41
CA VAL A 176 4.50 11.65 2.85
C VAL A 176 3.62 12.72 3.48
N VAL A 177 3.49 13.89 2.83
CA VAL A 177 2.62 14.96 3.30
C VAL A 177 1.16 14.55 3.24
N GLY A 178 0.74 13.86 2.16
CA GLY A 178 -0.61 13.29 2.06
C GLY A 178 -0.92 12.32 3.20
N GLY A 179 0.03 11.41 3.51
CA GLY A 179 -0.11 10.50 4.65
C GLY A 179 -0.18 11.23 6.00
N ALA A 180 0.66 12.23 6.22
CA ALA A 180 0.64 13.03 7.44
C ALA A 180 -0.68 13.84 7.56
N THR A 181 -1.16 14.42 6.47
CA THR A 181 -2.43 15.15 6.45
C THR A 181 -3.61 14.23 6.75
N LEU A 182 -3.64 13.00 6.19
CA LEU A 182 -4.67 12.01 6.53
C LEU A 182 -4.72 11.74 8.04
N VAL A 183 -3.57 11.60 8.71
CA VAL A 183 -3.53 11.45 10.18
C VAL A 183 -4.13 12.68 10.88
N THR A 184 -3.84 13.91 10.40
CA THR A 184 -4.35 15.13 11.04
C THR A 184 -5.83 15.38 10.84
N VAL A 185 -6.44 14.75 9.82
CA VAL A 185 -7.90 14.79 9.58
C VAL A 185 -8.62 13.54 10.11
N ASP A 186 -8.00 12.85 11.06
CA ASP A 186 -8.52 11.65 11.72
C ASP A 186 -8.82 10.48 10.77
N ASP A 187 -8.11 10.37 9.65
CA ASP A 187 -8.18 9.21 8.77
C ASP A 187 -7.02 8.23 9.05
N ALA A 188 -7.39 7.03 9.48
CA ALA A 188 -6.45 5.96 9.82
C ALA A 188 -5.54 5.54 8.65
N HIS A 189 -5.94 5.75 7.40
CA HIS A 189 -5.13 5.41 6.22
C HIS A 189 -3.79 6.16 6.17
N GLY A 190 -3.69 7.31 6.85
CA GLY A 190 -2.42 8.02 7.00
C GLY A 190 -1.32 7.16 7.65
N PHE A 191 -1.68 6.34 8.64
CA PHE A 191 -0.72 5.40 9.25
C PHE A 191 -0.24 4.33 8.26
N ALA A 192 -1.12 3.86 7.37
CA ALA A 192 -0.73 2.91 6.33
C ALA A 192 0.27 3.52 5.35
N VAL A 193 0.00 4.75 4.90
CA VAL A 193 0.88 5.50 3.98
C VAL A 193 2.26 5.73 4.61
N LEU A 194 2.31 6.26 5.83
CA LEU A 194 3.58 6.54 6.52
C LEU A 194 4.36 5.26 6.83
N SER A 195 3.68 4.21 7.30
CA SER A 195 4.32 2.90 7.52
C SER A 195 4.87 2.32 6.23
N GLY A 196 4.13 2.42 5.13
CA GLY A 196 4.58 1.96 3.81
C GLY A 196 5.83 2.71 3.33
N ALA A 197 5.85 4.03 3.46
CA ALA A 197 7.02 4.85 3.11
C ALA A 197 8.27 4.44 3.92
N LEU A 198 8.11 4.21 5.22
CA LEU A 198 9.20 3.73 6.10
C LEU A 198 9.67 2.32 5.73
N LEU A 199 8.75 1.38 5.46
CA LEU A 199 9.08 0.02 5.02
C LEU A 199 9.83 0.05 3.69
N GLY A 200 9.40 0.89 2.75
CA GLY A 200 10.07 1.08 1.46
C GLY A 200 11.48 1.64 1.63
N ALA A 201 11.66 2.64 2.50
CA ALA A 201 12.96 3.20 2.82
C ALA A 201 13.88 2.15 3.45
N ALA A 202 13.38 1.37 4.41
CA ALA A 202 14.13 0.29 5.03
C ALA A 202 14.56 -0.78 4.01
N LEU A 203 13.65 -1.20 3.11
CA LEU A 203 13.97 -2.18 2.07
C LEU A 203 15.00 -1.67 1.08
N VAL A 204 14.92 -0.41 0.66
CA VAL A 204 15.92 0.19 -0.25
C VAL A 204 17.30 0.24 0.38
N THR A 205 17.35 0.51 1.68
CA THR A 205 18.62 0.63 2.41
C THR A 205 19.25 -0.72 2.70
N LEU A 206 18.45 -1.70 3.15
CA LEU A 206 18.93 -3.00 3.60
C LEU A 206 19.00 -4.03 2.46
N PHE A 207 18.06 -3.96 1.51
CA PHE A 207 17.87 -4.92 0.43
C PHE A 207 17.45 -4.22 -0.87
N PRO A 208 18.36 -3.51 -1.55
CA PRO A 208 18.00 -2.76 -2.76
C PRO A 208 17.37 -3.68 -3.83
N PRO A 209 16.36 -3.20 -4.58
CA PRO A 209 15.77 -3.97 -5.68
C PRO A 209 16.80 -4.27 -6.79
N HIS A 210 16.77 -5.45 -7.37
CA HIS A 210 17.69 -5.85 -8.46
C HIS A 210 17.61 -4.93 -9.70
N SER A 211 16.47 -4.30 -9.94
CA SER A 211 16.30 -3.29 -10.98
C SER A 211 17.23 -2.06 -10.82
N MET A 212 17.72 -1.82 -9.60
CA MET A 212 18.65 -0.73 -9.30
C MET A 212 20.11 -1.10 -9.56
N ASP A 213 20.48 -2.37 -9.33
CA ASP A 213 21.84 -2.86 -9.56
C ASP A 213 22.20 -2.79 -11.04
N ALA A 214 21.26 -3.18 -11.93
CA ALA A 214 21.44 -3.09 -13.36
C ALA A 214 21.60 -1.65 -13.89
N ARG A 215 20.95 -0.67 -13.26
CA ARG A 215 21.13 0.75 -13.59
C ARG A 215 22.43 1.33 -13.07
N ARG A 216 22.87 0.96 -11.87
CA ARG A 216 24.18 1.34 -11.31
C ARG A 216 25.32 0.81 -12.18
N ALA A 217 25.23 -0.45 -12.63
CA ALA A 217 26.22 -1.04 -13.52
C ALA A 217 26.27 -0.35 -14.92
N GLY A 218 25.12 -0.02 -15.50
CA GLY A 218 25.05 0.63 -16.81
C GLY A 218 25.53 2.09 -16.83
N GLU A 219 25.50 2.79 -15.69
CA GLU A 219 25.99 4.17 -15.58
C GLU A 219 27.50 4.23 -15.27
N SER A 220 28.04 3.23 -14.57
CA SER A 220 29.49 3.13 -14.34
C SER A 220 30.29 2.87 -15.63
N LEU A 221 29.63 2.40 -16.70
CA LEU A 221 30.21 2.11 -18.01
C LEU A 221 30.09 3.27 -19.01
N ARG A 222 29.47 4.40 -18.63
CA ARG A 222 29.49 5.60 -19.50
C ARG A 222 30.79 6.36 -19.29
N PRO A 223 31.65 6.52 -20.33
CA PRO A 223 32.84 7.35 -20.22
C PRO A 223 32.39 8.76 -19.84
N SER A 224 33.08 9.37 -18.88
CA SER A 224 32.95 10.80 -18.61
C SER A 224 33.30 11.55 -19.89
N ALA A 225 32.26 12.10 -20.54
CA ALA A 225 32.49 13.06 -21.61
C ALA A 225 33.18 14.29 -20.99
N LEU A 226 34.45 14.39 -21.22
CA LEU A 226 35.26 15.59 -21.01
C LEU A 226 34.94 16.60 -22.12
#